data_5b6251bd63a06cb5d585ad298c1b8e11
#
_entry.id   5b6251bd63a06cb5d585ad298c1b8e11
#
_cell.length_a   1.000
_cell.length_b   1.000
_cell.length_c   1.000
_cell.angle_alpha   90.00
_cell.angle_beta   90.00
_cell.angle_gamma   90.00
#
_symmetry.space_group_name_H-M   'P 1'
#
loop_
_entity.id
_entity.type
_entity.pdbx_description
1 polymer ?
#
loop_
_entity_poly.entity_id
_entity_poly.type
_entity_poly.pdbx_seq_one_letter_code
_entity_poly.pdbx_strand_id
1 'polypeptide(L)'
;MPNSVTPRPMSSRRQWLVAIGLVAITVVLAALRYSPWRLVWNITPSEPRGLYLVHVTGPVPVSHLPYGALVQFHYSCPLIPARVTRGPLAGITRLTCLDRHVAPYPDGTPFVKRVEGKPGDILTTRRGCVTIRRRDGTVRALGCALRRAPDGRPVPYHMHWNDTRIPRGQFYAGSTRVPQSYDSRYFGLVRRQQIIGTVQPVWTTAKRY
;
A
#
# COMPACT_ATOMS: atom_id res chain seq x y z
N MET A 1 -56.01 31.80 -20.57
CA MET A 1 -55.41 30.88 -21.57
C MET A 1 -53.89 30.89 -21.29
N PRO A 2 -53.25 29.81 -20.90
CA PRO A 2 -51.82 29.78 -20.66
C PRO A 2 -51.09 29.71 -22.01
N ASN A 3 -50.15 30.66 -22.22
CA ASN A 3 -49.29 30.69 -23.37
C ASN A 3 -48.34 29.47 -23.33
N SER A 4 -48.55 28.50 -24.21
CA SER A 4 -47.64 27.39 -24.43
C SER A 4 -46.37 27.91 -25.13
N VAL A 5 -45.31 28.12 -24.37
CA VAL A 5 -43.98 28.42 -24.91
C VAL A 5 -43.42 27.12 -25.51
N THR A 6 -43.54 26.96 -26.80
CA THR A 6 -42.88 25.86 -27.53
C THR A 6 -41.37 26.11 -27.55
N PRO A 7 -40.51 25.20 -27.08
CA PRO A 7 -39.04 25.39 -27.15
C PRO A 7 -38.62 25.45 -28.62
N ARG A 8 -37.83 26.47 -28.98
CA ARG A 8 -37.27 26.63 -30.33
C ARG A 8 -36.34 25.44 -30.64
N PRO A 9 -36.46 24.80 -31.80
CA PRO A 9 -35.53 23.71 -32.17
C PRO A 9 -34.10 24.27 -32.31
N MET A 10 -33.15 23.57 -31.71
CA MET A 10 -31.75 23.92 -31.83
C MET A 10 -31.31 23.80 -33.30
N SER A 11 -30.49 24.78 -33.77
CA SER A 11 -29.94 24.71 -35.13
C SER A 11 -29.08 23.44 -35.32
N SER A 12 -29.09 22.83 -36.48
CA SER A 12 -28.35 21.60 -36.80
C SER A 12 -26.88 21.70 -36.43
N ARG A 13 -26.25 22.85 -36.63
CA ARG A 13 -24.86 23.11 -36.25
C ARG A 13 -24.61 22.98 -34.74
N ARG A 14 -25.54 23.44 -33.88
CA ARG A 14 -25.44 23.30 -32.45
C ARG A 14 -25.61 21.84 -32.01
N GLN A 15 -26.48 21.10 -32.67
CA GLN A 15 -26.68 19.66 -32.41
C GLN A 15 -25.40 18.88 -32.69
N TRP A 16 -24.74 19.15 -33.81
CA TRP A 16 -23.45 18.53 -34.15
C TRP A 16 -22.34 18.87 -33.16
N LEU A 17 -22.24 20.13 -32.70
CA LEU A 17 -21.25 20.53 -31.69
C LEU A 17 -21.48 19.81 -30.34
N VAL A 18 -22.73 19.66 -29.93
CA VAL A 18 -23.08 18.92 -28.71
C VAL A 18 -22.75 17.44 -28.89
N ALA A 19 -23.07 16.83 -30.02
CA ALA A 19 -22.74 15.43 -30.29
C ALA A 19 -21.23 15.18 -30.27
N ILE A 20 -20.44 16.04 -30.92
CA ILE A 20 -18.97 15.95 -30.92
C ILE A 20 -18.45 16.10 -29.47
N GLY A 21 -18.97 17.05 -28.71
CA GLY A 21 -18.60 17.25 -27.31
C GLY A 21 -18.87 16.01 -26.44
N LEU A 22 -20.03 15.39 -26.61
CA LEU A 22 -20.38 14.15 -25.89
C LEU A 22 -19.46 12.99 -26.27
N VAL A 23 -19.18 12.82 -27.56
CA VAL A 23 -18.23 11.79 -28.03
C VAL A 23 -16.84 12.03 -27.46
N ALA A 24 -16.34 13.28 -27.49
CA ALA A 24 -15.04 13.62 -26.93
C ALA A 24 -14.97 13.32 -25.42
N ILE A 25 -16.01 13.70 -24.67
CA ILE A 25 -16.10 13.39 -23.22
C ILE A 25 -16.10 11.88 -22.99
N THR A 26 -16.88 11.14 -23.77
CA THR A 26 -16.93 9.67 -23.65
C THR A 26 -15.58 9.03 -23.91
N VAL A 27 -14.88 9.47 -24.96
CA VAL A 27 -13.51 9.01 -25.28
C VAL A 27 -12.54 9.30 -24.14
N VAL A 28 -12.59 10.53 -23.60
CA VAL A 28 -11.73 10.92 -22.46
C VAL A 28 -12.03 10.09 -21.23
N LEU A 29 -13.30 9.90 -20.88
CA LEU A 29 -13.70 9.08 -19.73
C LEU A 29 -13.27 7.62 -19.92
N ALA A 30 -13.42 7.07 -21.13
CA ALA A 30 -12.93 5.73 -21.45
C ALA A 30 -11.40 5.65 -21.32
N ALA A 31 -10.66 6.61 -21.87
CA ALA A 31 -9.20 6.66 -21.76
C ALA A 31 -8.75 6.72 -20.30
N LEU A 32 -9.41 7.53 -19.46
CA LEU A 32 -9.12 7.59 -18.03
C LEU A 32 -9.46 6.27 -17.31
N ARG A 33 -10.57 5.62 -17.70
CA ARG A 33 -11.01 4.35 -17.09
C ARG A 33 -10.06 3.20 -17.38
N TYR A 34 -9.49 3.15 -18.58
CA TYR A 34 -8.56 2.09 -19.01
C TYR A 34 -7.09 2.49 -18.85
N SER A 35 -6.81 3.67 -18.35
CA SER A 35 -5.44 4.11 -18.07
C SER A 35 -4.77 3.20 -17.03
N PRO A 36 -3.52 2.77 -17.25
CA PRO A 36 -2.74 2.10 -16.23
C PRO A 36 -2.25 3.07 -15.13
N TRP A 37 -2.54 4.35 -15.25
CA TRP A 37 -2.11 5.38 -14.31
C TRP A 37 -3.23 5.81 -13.39
N ARG A 38 -2.94 5.88 -12.07
CA ARG A 38 -3.88 6.36 -11.06
C ARG A 38 -3.24 7.41 -10.17
N LEU A 39 -3.95 8.48 -9.89
CA LEU A 39 -3.54 9.46 -8.91
C LEU A 39 -4.01 9.01 -7.52
N VAL A 40 -3.09 9.08 -6.55
CA VAL A 40 -3.35 8.72 -5.15
C VAL A 40 -2.86 9.84 -4.25
N TRP A 41 -3.70 10.25 -3.31
CA TRP A 41 -3.33 11.22 -2.29
C TRP A 41 -2.82 10.49 -1.05
N ASN A 42 -1.55 10.66 -0.69
CA ASN A 42 -0.98 10.12 0.54
C ASN A 42 -1.15 11.10 1.70
N ILE A 43 -1.90 10.69 2.70
CA ILE A 43 -2.14 11.44 3.95
C ILE A 43 -1.28 10.93 5.11
N THR A 44 -0.63 9.79 4.97
CA THR A 44 0.13 9.15 6.04
C THR A 44 1.57 9.70 6.12
N PRO A 45 2.16 9.80 7.32
CA PRO A 45 3.51 10.36 7.46
C PRO A 45 4.63 9.39 7.09
N SER A 46 4.33 8.13 6.83
CA SER A 46 5.34 7.11 6.49
C SER A 46 6.08 7.40 5.18
N GLU A 47 5.42 8.09 4.26
CA GLU A 47 6.02 8.74 3.10
C GLU A 47 5.60 10.22 3.07
N PRO A 48 6.29 11.10 2.34
CA PRO A 48 5.87 12.49 2.21
C PRO A 48 4.39 12.61 1.87
N ARG A 49 3.66 13.48 2.56
CA ARG A 49 2.25 13.72 2.21
C ARG A 49 2.17 14.42 0.87
N GLY A 50 1.17 14.08 0.06
CA GLY A 50 1.00 14.71 -1.24
C GLY A 50 0.41 13.79 -2.30
N LEU A 51 0.54 14.24 -3.54
CA LEU A 51 0.00 13.57 -4.72
C LEU A 51 1.03 12.64 -5.33
N TYR A 52 0.63 11.42 -5.59
CA TYR A 52 1.44 10.37 -6.18
C TYR A 52 0.77 9.81 -7.41
N LEU A 53 1.58 9.41 -8.38
CA LEU A 53 1.15 8.70 -9.57
C LEU A 53 1.51 7.23 -9.42
N VAL A 54 0.51 6.37 -9.50
CA VAL A 54 0.67 4.92 -9.47
C VAL A 54 0.59 4.38 -10.89
N HIS A 55 1.63 3.71 -11.32
CA HIS A 55 1.61 2.92 -12.55
C HIS A 55 1.15 1.50 -12.19
N VAL A 56 -0.08 1.19 -12.53
CA VAL A 56 -0.70 -0.11 -12.24
C VAL A 56 -0.13 -1.15 -13.21
N THR A 57 0.83 -1.92 -12.71
CA THR A 57 1.51 -2.96 -13.50
C THR A 57 1.06 -4.36 -13.13
N GLY A 58 0.31 -4.49 -12.02
CA GLY A 58 0.08 -5.79 -11.39
C GLY A 58 1.35 -6.38 -10.78
N PRO A 59 1.39 -7.70 -10.60
CA PRO A 59 2.51 -8.39 -9.98
C PRO A 59 3.79 -8.30 -10.82
N VAL A 60 4.75 -7.49 -10.38
CA VAL A 60 6.07 -7.37 -10.99
C VAL A 60 7.10 -8.25 -10.28
N PRO A 61 8.15 -8.75 -10.97
CA PRO A 61 9.25 -9.42 -10.31
C PRO A 61 9.96 -8.49 -9.33
N VAL A 62 10.00 -8.86 -8.05
CA VAL A 62 10.62 -8.04 -7.00
C VAL A 62 12.11 -7.78 -7.26
N SER A 63 12.78 -8.70 -7.95
CA SER A 63 14.18 -8.56 -8.35
C SER A 63 14.44 -7.33 -9.22
N HIS A 64 13.45 -6.92 -10.03
CA HIS A 64 13.58 -5.78 -10.95
C HIS A 64 13.32 -4.44 -10.26
N LEU A 65 12.71 -4.44 -9.08
CA LEU A 65 12.49 -3.21 -8.32
C LEU A 65 13.81 -2.76 -7.66
N PRO A 66 14.23 -1.50 -7.80
CA PRO A 66 15.38 -1.00 -7.06
C PRO A 66 15.08 -0.90 -5.56
N TYR A 67 16.13 -0.96 -4.71
CA TYR A 67 15.98 -0.60 -3.31
C TYR A 67 15.49 0.84 -3.17
N GLY A 68 14.57 1.06 -2.25
CA GLY A 68 13.94 2.37 -2.05
C GLY A 68 12.82 2.70 -3.03
N ALA A 69 12.56 1.85 -4.04
CA ALA A 69 11.41 2.04 -4.92
C ALA A 69 10.11 2.07 -4.12
N LEU A 70 9.25 3.05 -4.41
CA LEU A 70 7.91 3.10 -3.86
C LEU A 70 7.01 2.14 -4.62
N VAL A 71 6.28 1.31 -3.89
CA VAL A 71 5.31 0.38 -4.43
C VAL A 71 3.99 0.53 -3.69
N GLN A 72 2.90 0.42 -4.44
CA GLN A 72 1.56 0.24 -3.89
C GLN A 72 1.23 -1.25 -3.89
N PHE A 73 0.71 -1.75 -2.79
CA PHE A 73 0.33 -3.15 -2.64
C PHE A 73 -0.89 -3.29 -1.74
N HIS A 74 -1.63 -4.38 -1.92
CA HIS A 74 -2.70 -4.75 -1.00
C HIS A 74 -2.09 -5.29 0.29
N TYR A 75 -2.39 -4.61 1.40
CA TYR A 75 -2.06 -5.10 2.72
C TYR A 75 -2.74 -6.45 2.96
N SER A 76 -2.02 -7.38 3.54
CA SER A 76 -2.58 -8.64 4.02
C SER A 76 -2.27 -8.79 5.50
N CYS A 77 -3.31 -9.05 6.25
CA CYS A 77 -3.21 -9.18 7.69
C CYS A 77 -2.39 -10.42 8.08
N PRO A 78 -1.38 -10.29 8.94
CA PRO A 78 -0.66 -11.45 9.44
C PRO A 78 -1.58 -12.33 10.27
N LEU A 79 -1.57 -13.63 9.97
CA LEU A 79 -2.32 -14.62 10.69
C LEU A 79 -1.49 -15.13 11.87
N ILE A 80 -2.07 -15.06 13.06
CA ILE A 80 -1.49 -15.61 14.28
C ILE A 80 -2.34 -16.74 14.84
N PRO A 81 -1.73 -17.75 15.51
CA PRO A 81 -2.47 -18.73 16.25
C PRO A 81 -3.22 -18.07 17.42
N ALA A 82 -4.53 -18.21 17.46
CA ALA A 82 -5.34 -17.79 18.59
C ALA A 82 -6.20 -18.94 19.09
N ARG A 83 -6.19 -19.17 20.40
CA ARG A 83 -7.02 -20.21 21.02
C ARG A 83 -8.48 -19.74 21.06
N VAL A 84 -9.37 -20.53 20.53
CA VAL A 84 -10.80 -20.25 20.60
C VAL A 84 -11.28 -20.52 22.04
N THR A 85 -11.79 -19.48 22.69
CA THR A 85 -12.17 -19.56 24.12
C THR A 85 -13.65 -19.85 24.35
N ARG A 86 -14.49 -19.74 23.34
CA ARG A 86 -15.95 -19.92 23.42
C ARG A 86 -16.51 -20.61 22.18
N GLY A 87 -17.66 -21.29 22.36
CA GLY A 87 -18.41 -21.93 21.28
C GLY A 87 -17.99 -23.39 21.01
N PRO A 88 -18.60 -24.03 19.98
CA PRO A 88 -18.38 -25.46 19.68
C PRO A 88 -16.93 -25.82 19.33
N LEU A 89 -16.11 -24.83 19.00
CA LEU A 89 -14.69 -25.00 18.66
C LEU A 89 -13.75 -24.54 19.80
N ALA A 90 -14.27 -24.38 21.02
CA ALA A 90 -13.47 -24.01 22.18
C ALA A 90 -12.31 -25.00 22.41
N GLY A 91 -11.12 -24.47 22.66
CA GLY A 91 -9.90 -25.28 22.83
C GLY A 91 -9.09 -25.49 21.56
N ILE A 92 -9.66 -25.27 20.36
CA ILE A 92 -8.94 -25.36 19.08
C ILE A 92 -8.14 -24.09 18.83
N THR A 93 -6.92 -24.24 18.34
CA THR A 93 -6.11 -23.11 17.87
C THR A 93 -6.49 -22.79 16.43
N ARG A 94 -7.00 -21.58 16.21
CA ARG A 94 -7.36 -21.06 14.89
C ARG A 94 -6.40 -19.94 14.49
N LEU A 95 -6.04 -19.88 13.21
CA LEU A 95 -5.36 -18.71 12.66
C LEU A 95 -6.35 -17.55 12.57
N THR A 96 -6.03 -16.47 13.23
CA THR A 96 -6.84 -15.23 13.19
C THR A 96 -5.99 -14.08 12.71
N CYS A 97 -6.64 -13.12 12.08
CA CYS A 97 -6.00 -11.88 11.72
C CYS A 97 -5.59 -11.09 12.98
N LEU A 98 -4.32 -10.79 13.11
CA LEU A 98 -3.77 -9.99 14.21
C LEU A 98 -4.41 -8.61 14.29
N ASP A 99 -4.86 -8.07 13.17
CA ASP A 99 -5.25 -6.67 13.02
C ASP A 99 -6.55 -6.26 13.70
N ARG A 100 -7.44 -7.19 14.00
CA ARG A 100 -8.69 -6.83 14.67
C ARG A 100 -8.48 -6.13 16.02
N HIS A 101 -7.26 -6.20 16.56
CA HIS A 101 -6.93 -5.64 17.86
C HIS A 101 -5.76 -4.64 17.86
N VAL A 102 -5.00 -4.53 16.77
CA VAL A 102 -3.72 -3.81 16.75
C VAL A 102 -3.62 -2.75 15.67
N ALA A 103 -4.16 -2.99 14.49
CA ALA A 103 -4.15 -2.02 13.41
C ALA A 103 -5.55 -1.81 12.83
N PRO A 104 -5.92 -0.56 12.58
CA PRO A 104 -7.26 -0.21 12.09
C PRO A 104 -7.41 -0.44 10.58
N TYR A 105 -6.56 -1.27 9.97
CA TYR A 105 -6.56 -1.45 8.52
C TYR A 105 -7.23 -2.76 8.12
N PRO A 106 -8.33 -2.71 7.36
CA PRO A 106 -8.94 -3.90 6.76
C PRO A 106 -7.96 -4.61 5.82
N ASP A 107 -8.11 -5.94 5.73
CA ASP A 107 -7.40 -6.73 4.73
C ASP A 107 -7.71 -6.20 3.32
N GLY A 108 -6.70 -6.15 2.45
CA GLY A 108 -6.84 -5.57 1.12
C GLY A 108 -6.65 -4.05 1.05
N THR A 109 -6.47 -3.34 2.18
CA THR A 109 -6.17 -1.90 2.17
C THR A 109 -4.92 -1.61 1.33
N PRO A 110 -4.96 -0.67 0.38
CA PRO A 110 -3.78 -0.31 -0.40
C PRO A 110 -2.79 0.48 0.45
N PHE A 111 -1.56 -0.03 0.57
CA PHE A 111 -0.44 0.64 1.22
C PHE A 111 0.59 1.10 0.20
N VAL A 112 1.25 2.22 0.50
CA VAL A 112 2.43 2.70 -0.23
C VAL A 112 3.64 2.64 0.70
N LYS A 113 4.65 1.87 0.34
CA LYS A 113 5.90 1.70 1.09
C LYS A 113 7.09 1.53 0.16
N ARG A 114 8.28 1.64 0.73
CA ARG A 114 9.53 1.41 0.01
C ARG A 114 9.92 -0.06 0.03
N VAL A 115 10.52 -0.51 -1.05
CA VAL A 115 11.22 -1.80 -1.11
C VAL A 115 12.56 -1.65 -0.37
N GLU A 116 12.59 -2.06 0.89
CA GLU A 116 13.80 -1.96 1.73
C GLU A 116 14.60 -3.26 1.75
N GLY A 117 13.96 -4.39 1.48
CA GLY A 117 14.61 -5.70 1.38
C GLY A 117 14.09 -6.52 0.21
N LYS A 118 14.97 -7.29 -0.43
CA LYS A 118 14.72 -8.05 -1.66
C LYS A 118 15.04 -9.53 -1.46
N PRO A 119 14.57 -10.42 -2.36
CA PRO A 119 14.91 -11.84 -2.29
C PRO A 119 16.41 -12.10 -2.13
N GLY A 120 16.75 -12.91 -1.14
CA GLY A 120 18.12 -13.27 -0.81
C GLY A 120 18.78 -12.41 0.27
N ASP A 121 18.23 -11.24 0.60
CA ASP A 121 18.67 -10.46 1.77
C ASP A 121 18.31 -11.19 3.06
N ILE A 122 19.02 -10.87 4.14
CA ILE A 122 18.87 -11.50 5.45
C ILE A 122 18.39 -10.48 6.46
N LEU A 123 17.29 -10.80 7.12
CA LEU A 123 16.65 -10.00 8.17
C LEU A 123 17.02 -10.55 9.54
N THR A 124 17.37 -9.66 10.45
CA THR A 124 17.65 -9.99 11.86
C THR A 124 16.93 -9.01 12.76
N THR A 125 16.25 -9.52 13.80
CA THR A 125 15.63 -8.71 14.84
C THR A 125 16.38 -8.86 16.14
N ARG A 126 16.87 -7.75 16.69
CA ARG A 126 17.48 -7.70 18.03
C ARG A 126 16.81 -6.62 18.87
N ARG A 127 16.28 -7.01 20.03
CA ARG A 127 15.56 -6.08 20.95
C ARG A 127 14.45 -5.28 20.26
N GLY A 128 13.71 -5.92 19.34
CA GLY A 128 12.63 -5.28 18.57
C GLY A 128 13.09 -4.40 17.40
N CYS A 129 14.40 -4.23 17.19
CA CYS A 129 14.95 -3.47 16.07
C CYS A 129 15.33 -4.41 14.93
N VAL A 130 14.92 -4.07 13.71
CA VAL A 130 15.18 -4.86 12.51
C VAL A 130 16.36 -4.29 11.75
N THR A 131 17.28 -5.16 11.41
CA THR A 131 18.38 -4.89 10.48
C THR A 131 18.27 -5.79 9.27
N ILE A 132 18.76 -5.31 8.15
CA ILE A 132 18.87 -6.09 6.91
C ILE A 132 20.32 -6.13 6.47
N ARG A 133 20.80 -7.33 6.13
CA ARG A 133 22.04 -7.53 5.42
C ARG A 133 21.72 -7.88 3.97
N ARG A 134 22.08 -6.99 3.07
CA ARG A 134 21.87 -7.15 1.63
C ARG A 134 22.84 -8.17 1.03
N ARG A 135 22.56 -8.60 -0.19
CA ARG A 135 23.41 -9.58 -0.91
C ARG A 135 24.82 -9.05 -1.21
N ASP A 136 24.98 -7.73 -1.31
CA ASP A 136 26.27 -7.06 -1.48
C ASP A 136 27.06 -6.91 -0.17
N GLY A 137 26.56 -7.45 0.95
CA GLY A 137 27.15 -7.33 2.27
C GLY A 137 26.76 -6.08 3.03
N THR A 138 26.11 -5.10 2.40
CA THR A 138 25.66 -3.86 3.07
C THR A 138 24.68 -4.17 4.19
N VAL A 139 24.91 -3.62 5.38
CA VAL A 139 23.99 -3.72 6.52
C VAL A 139 23.29 -2.39 6.75
N ARG A 140 21.96 -2.43 6.88
CA ARG A 140 21.14 -1.26 7.16
C ARG A 140 20.17 -1.52 8.32
N ALA A 141 19.99 -0.52 9.18
CA ALA A 141 18.91 -0.50 10.16
C ALA A 141 17.60 -0.12 9.49
N LEU A 142 16.55 -0.90 9.73
CA LEU A 142 15.19 -0.65 9.22
C LEU A 142 14.28 -0.04 10.30
N GLY A 143 14.79 0.16 11.51
CA GLY A 143 14.07 0.73 12.64
C GLY A 143 13.56 -0.30 13.63
N CYS A 144 13.02 0.18 14.74
CA CYS A 144 12.52 -0.65 15.82
C CYS A 144 10.99 -0.66 15.85
N ALA A 145 10.42 -1.79 16.23
CA ALA A 145 8.99 -1.89 16.48
C ALA A 145 8.64 -1.14 17.77
N LEU A 146 7.57 -0.38 17.76
CA LEU A 146 7.06 0.33 18.92
C LEU A 146 6.29 -0.63 19.83
N ARG A 147 6.44 -0.46 21.14
CA ARG A 147 5.62 -1.18 22.12
C ARG A 147 4.24 -0.56 22.30
N ARG A 148 4.09 0.70 21.94
CA ARG A 148 2.82 1.45 21.97
C ARG A 148 2.65 2.23 20.68
N ALA A 149 1.42 2.27 20.19
CA ALA A 149 1.02 3.14 19.09
C ALA A 149 1.03 4.62 19.53
N PRO A 150 1.01 5.59 18.61
CA PRO A 150 0.99 7.02 18.96
C PRO A 150 -0.19 7.44 19.85
N ASP A 151 -1.30 6.72 19.81
CA ASP A 151 -2.48 6.92 20.66
C ASP A 151 -2.39 6.22 22.03
N GLY A 152 -1.22 5.69 22.39
CA GLY A 152 -0.93 5.04 23.67
C GLY A 152 -1.35 3.58 23.76
N ARG A 153 -2.10 3.04 22.78
CA ARG A 153 -2.50 1.62 22.78
C ARG A 153 -1.27 0.70 22.70
N PRO A 154 -1.26 -0.41 23.43
CA PRO A 154 -0.17 -1.37 23.32
C PRO A 154 -0.15 -2.00 21.92
N VAL A 155 1.04 -2.20 21.37
CA VAL A 155 1.27 -2.97 20.15
C VAL A 155 1.83 -4.33 20.57
N PRO A 156 0.97 -5.36 20.71
CA PRO A 156 1.34 -6.62 21.35
C PRO A 156 2.21 -7.51 20.47
N TYR A 157 2.34 -7.19 19.20
CA TYR A 157 3.01 -8.05 18.24
C TYR A 157 3.91 -7.27 17.29
N HIS A 158 5.06 -7.87 16.97
CA HIS A 158 5.95 -7.49 15.88
C HIS A 158 6.65 -8.75 15.36
N MET A 159 7.10 -8.69 14.10
CA MET A 159 7.79 -9.81 13.47
C MET A 159 9.17 -10.02 14.09
N HIS A 160 9.50 -11.28 14.34
CA HIS A 160 10.85 -11.69 14.73
C HIS A 160 11.55 -12.38 13.57
N TRP A 161 12.69 -11.85 13.20
CA TRP A 161 13.54 -12.38 12.15
C TRP A 161 14.82 -12.91 12.80
N ASN A 162 15.13 -14.17 12.63
CA ASN A 162 16.36 -14.79 13.13
C ASN A 162 17.21 -15.19 11.93
N ASP A 163 18.05 -14.26 11.46
CA ASP A 163 18.84 -14.39 10.24
C ASP A 163 18.03 -14.97 9.06
N THR A 164 16.82 -14.48 8.95
CA THR A 164 15.83 -15.00 7.99
C THR A 164 16.11 -14.45 6.60
N ARG A 165 16.37 -15.34 5.66
CA ARG A 165 16.54 -14.97 4.24
C ARG A 165 15.18 -14.67 3.63
N ILE A 166 15.07 -13.52 2.94
CA ILE A 166 13.87 -13.15 2.20
C ILE A 166 13.66 -14.12 1.03
N PRO A 167 12.52 -14.84 0.97
CA PRO A 167 12.22 -15.80 -0.09
C PRO A 167 12.04 -15.16 -1.47
N ARG A 168 12.13 -15.97 -2.53
CA ARG A 168 11.77 -15.51 -3.88
C ARG A 168 10.33 -15.03 -3.93
N GLY A 169 10.10 -13.94 -4.65
CA GLY A 169 8.76 -13.36 -4.82
C GLY A 169 8.21 -12.62 -3.59
N GLN A 170 9.04 -12.38 -2.56
CA GLN A 170 8.67 -11.57 -1.40
C GLN A 170 9.66 -10.42 -1.22
N PHE A 171 9.22 -9.38 -0.50
CA PHE A 171 10.07 -8.25 -0.15
C PHE A 171 9.69 -7.67 1.20
N TYR A 172 10.64 -6.96 1.79
CA TYR A 172 10.40 -6.18 3.00
C TYR A 172 9.94 -4.79 2.59
N ALA A 173 8.69 -4.46 2.94
CA ALA A 173 8.08 -3.17 2.72
C ALA A 173 8.25 -2.31 3.96
N GLY A 174 8.96 -1.20 3.87
CA GLY A 174 9.27 -0.38 5.03
C GLY A 174 9.23 1.10 4.77
N SER A 175 9.34 1.87 5.87
CA SER A 175 9.67 3.27 5.87
C SER A 175 10.61 3.54 7.02
N THR A 176 11.76 4.11 6.71
CA THR A 176 12.73 4.57 7.73
C THR A 176 12.50 6.05 8.11
N ARG A 177 11.51 6.70 7.47
CA ARG A 177 11.22 8.11 7.66
C ARG A 177 10.67 8.44 9.04
N VAL A 178 9.75 7.59 9.55
CA VAL A 178 9.11 7.79 10.84
C VAL A 178 9.08 6.50 11.65
N PRO A 179 9.40 6.54 12.96
CA PRO A 179 9.41 5.34 13.80
C PRO A 179 8.06 4.63 13.88
N GLN A 180 6.95 5.38 13.82
CA GLN A 180 5.59 4.89 13.95
C GLN A 180 5.02 4.32 12.63
N SER A 181 5.83 4.14 11.58
CA SER A 181 5.36 3.52 10.35
C SER A 181 4.89 2.09 10.62
N TYR A 182 3.64 1.80 10.25
CA TYR A 182 3.13 0.44 10.22
C TYR A 182 3.57 -0.22 8.91
N ASP A 183 4.49 -1.16 9.00
CA ASP A 183 5.21 -1.78 7.87
C ASP A 183 5.61 -3.24 8.19
N SER A 184 6.51 -3.81 7.41
CA SER A 184 6.93 -5.21 7.56
C SER A 184 7.46 -5.56 8.94
N ARG A 185 7.82 -4.60 9.78
CA ARG A 185 8.12 -4.84 11.20
C ARG A 185 6.95 -5.51 11.93
N TYR A 186 5.73 -5.28 11.46
CA TYR A 186 4.49 -5.73 12.10
C TYR A 186 3.76 -6.79 11.26
N PHE A 187 3.60 -6.58 9.95
CA PHE A 187 2.80 -7.48 9.10
C PHE A 187 3.63 -8.49 8.29
N GLY A 188 4.97 -8.44 8.40
CA GLY A 188 5.83 -9.40 7.73
C GLY A 188 6.15 -9.04 6.27
N LEU A 189 6.61 -10.03 5.52
CA LEU A 189 7.00 -9.86 4.11
C LEU A 189 5.77 -9.73 3.21
N VAL A 190 5.87 -8.87 2.22
CA VAL A 190 4.86 -8.68 1.18
C VAL A 190 5.17 -9.58 0.00
N ARG A 191 4.16 -10.29 -0.50
CA ARG A 191 4.28 -11.15 -1.69
C ARG A 191 4.12 -10.32 -2.96
N ARG A 192 4.79 -10.72 -4.04
CA ARG A 192 4.68 -10.05 -5.34
C ARG A 192 3.23 -9.94 -5.85
N GLN A 193 2.39 -10.94 -5.56
CA GLN A 193 0.99 -10.97 -5.97
C GLN A 193 0.15 -9.85 -5.34
N GLN A 194 0.61 -9.30 -4.23
CA GLN A 194 -0.05 -8.17 -3.56
C GLN A 194 0.28 -6.82 -4.22
N ILE A 195 1.31 -6.77 -5.09
CA ILE A 195 1.73 -5.52 -5.74
C ILE A 195 0.64 -5.09 -6.73
N ILE A 196 0.20 -3.84 -6.57
CA ILE A 196 -0.71 -3.14 -7.47
C ILE A 196 0.10 -2.45 -8.57
N GLY A 197 1.20 -1.80 -8.19
CA GLY A 197 2.04 -1.07 -9.13
C GLY A 197 3.18 -0.31 -8.47
N THR A 198 3.98 0.35 -9.29
CA THR A 198 5.04 1.26 -8.86
C THR A 198 4.48 2.66 -8.66
N VAL A 199 5.11 3.43 -7.77
CA VAL A 199 4.61 4.73 -7.33
C VAL A 199 5.68 5.79 -7.51
N GLN A 200 5.29 6.95 -8.03
CA GLN A 200 6.16 8.11 -8.18
C GLN A 200 5.52 9.34 -7.51
N PRO A 201 6.27 10.14 -6.75
CA PRO A 201 5.76 11.40 -6.21
C PRO A 201 5.59 12.42 -7.36
N VAL A 202 4.41 13.03 -7.45
CA VAL A 202 4.11 14.13 -8.37
C VAL A 202 4.31 15.45 -7.64
N TRP A 203 3.70 15.57 -6.48
CA TRP A 203 3.81 16.74 -5.62
C TRP A 203 3.78 16.31 -4.15
N THR A 204 4.72 16.77 -3.35
CA THR A 204 4.80 16.41 -1.94
C THR A 204 5.12 17.63 -1.07
N THR A 205 4.56 17.65 0.14
CA THR A 205 4.76 18.74 1.11
C THR A 205 6.06 18.63 1.92
N ALA A 206 6.79 17.52 1.81
CA ALA A 206 8.01 17.34 2.55
C ALA A 206 9.17 18.07 1.86
N LYS A 207 9.85 18.92 2.61
CA LYS A 207 11.18 19.41 2.22
C LYS A 207 12.09 18.19 1.97
N ARG A 208 12.85 18.21 0.89
CA ARG A 208 13.97 17.27 0.69
C ARG A 208 14.96 17.54 1.82
N TYR A 209 15.14 16.57 2.70
CA TYR A 209 16.23 16.57 3.66
C TYR A 209 17.44 15.94 3.03
#